data_926a1d34b38e9f3b34ce9b62f19e9b28
#
_entry.id   926a1d34b38e9f3b34ce9b62f19e9b28
#
_cell.length_a   1.000
_cell.length_b   1.000
_cell.length_c   1.000
_cell.angle_alpha   90.00
_cell.angle_beta   90.00
_cell.angle_gamma   90.00
#
_symmetry.space_group_name_H-M   'P 1'
#
loop_
_entity.id
_entity.type
_entity.pdbx_description
1 polymer ?
#
loop_
_entity_poly.entity_id
_entity_poly.type
_entity_poly.pdbx_seq_one_letter_code
_entity_poly.pdbx_strand_id
1 'polypeptide(L)'
;MASGQEEEALAESQKQAQAEAATKLGLFSLSESRKKAQAEAAARRLAEKEERPVKPELIRSAKPGETLDVTFDNIKFDMEKGTRFEREMLTPEIEALHGQTIRLRGFIKPGARQKGLKKFVFVRDDKECCFGPGAAIFDCVLVQMEKEHPTDFTVRPVTIEGKFYLKEYKGPDGNIWAIYRMKNGLRK
;
A
#
# COMPACT_ATOMS: atom_id res chain seq x y z
N MET A 1 -13.81 -56.39 49.13
CA MET A 1 -13.31 -55.05 49.47
C MET A 1 -12.45 -54.51 48.32
N ALA A 2 -12.94 -54.62 47.08
CA ALA A 2 -12.18 -54.12 45.89
C ALA A 2 -12.96 -53.13 45.06
N SER A 3 -14.21 -52.78 45.41
CA SER A 3 -15.05 -51.90 44.58
C SER A 3 -14.84 -50.36 44.82
N GLY A 4 -14.26 -49.96 45.96
CA GLY A 4 -14.08 -48.58 46.32
C GLY A 4 -12.88 -47.89 45.63
N GLN A 5 -11.86 -48.66 45.29
CA GLN A 5 -10.64 -48.10 44.65
C GLN A 5 -10.80 -47.86 43.13
N GLU A 6 -11.66 -48.65 42.47
CA GLU A 6 -11.96 -48.45 41.05
C GLU A 6 -12.90 -47.25 40.80
N GLU A 7 -13.85 -47.00 41.73
CA GLU A 7 -14.71 -45.80 41.64
C GLU A 7 -13.93 -44.48 41.87
N GLU A 8 -12.99 -44.49 42.79
CA GLU A 8 -12.15 -43.33 43.10
C GLU A 8 -11.20 -42.99 41.94
N ALA A 9 -10.61 -44.01 41.32
CA ALA A 9 -9.76 -43.87 40.15
C ALA A 9 -10.52 -43.33 38.92
N LEU A 10 -11.80 -43.78 38.77
CA LEU A 10 -12.65 -43.29 37.67
C LEU A 10 -13.06 -41.84 37.87
N ALA A 11 -13.33 -41.41 39.11
CA ALA A 11 -13.67 -40.04 39.47
C ALA A 11 -12.49 -39.09 39.28
N GLU A 12 -11.28 -39.52 39.61
CA GLU A 12 -10.04 -38.71 39.38
C GLU A 12 -9.73 -38.56 37.88
N SER A 13 -9.89 -39.63 37.12
CA SER A 13 -9.71 -39.59 35.65
C SER A 13 -10.69 -38.64 34.95
N GLN A 14 -11.97 -38.66 35.38
CA GLN A 14 -12.99 -37.74 34.86
C GLN A 14 -12.71 -36.28 35.25
N LYS A 15 -12.19 -36.04 36.46
CA LYS A 15 -11.84 -34.70 36.93
C LYS A 15 -10.63 -34.12 36.17
N GLN A 16 -9.65 -34.97 35.86
CA GLN A 16 -8.50 -34.58 35.04
C GLN A 16 -8.90 -34.27 33.58
N ALA A 17 -9.76 -35.10 32.98
CA ALA A 17 -10.26 -34.88 31.63
C ALA A 17 -11.09 -33.59 31.51
N GLN A 18 -11.89 -33.26 32.53
CA GLN A 18 -12.64 -32.01 32.59
C GLN A 18 -11.74 -30.79 32.77
N ALA A 19 -10.67 -30.87 33.56
CA ALA A 19 -9.70 -29.80 33.74
C ALA A 19 -8.87 -29.53 32.47
N GLU A 20 -8.48 -30.58 31.75
CA GLU A 20 -7.81 -30.44 30.44
C GLU A 20 -8.72 -29.83 29.37
N ALA A 21 -9.99 -30.24 29.33
CA ALA A 21 -10.97 -29.66 28.41
C ALA A 21 -11.22 -28.18 28.69
N ALA A 22 -11.32 -27.79 29.97
CA ALA A 22 -11.49 -26.39 30.38
C ALA A 22 -10.25 -25.55 30.05
N THR A 23 -9.05 -26.10 30.19
CA THR A 23 -7.79 -25.43 29.84
C THR A 23 -7.67 -25.27 28.31
N LYS A 24 -8.04 -26.28 27.53
CA LYS A 24 -8.09 -26.20 26.06
C LYS A 24 -9.13 -25.18 25.57
N LEU A 25 -10.31 -25.11 26.18
CA LEU A 25 -11.33 -24.09 25.85
C LEU A 25 -10.85 -22.69 26.19
N GLY A 26 -10.20 -22.52 27.35
CA GLY A 26 -9.62 -21.21 27.74
C GLY A 26 -8.50 -20.74 26.81
N LEU A 27 -7.61 -21.64 26.39
CA LEU A 27 -6.55 -21.34 25.41
C LEU A 27 -7.12 -21.03 24.02
N PHE A 28 -8.19 -21.72 23.62
CA PHE A 28 -8.87 -21.46 22.34
C PHE A 28 -9.54 -20.09 22.33
N SER A 29 -10.27 -19.74 23.40
CA SER A 29 -10.89 -18.44 23.57
C SER A 29 -9.87 -17.29 23.60
N LEU A 30 -8.74 -17.47 24.29
CA LEU A 30 -7.63 -16.49 24.29
C LEU A 30 -6.99 -16.33 22.91
N SER A 31 -6.90 -17.41 22.12
CA SER A 31 -6.35 -17.34 20.77
C SER A 31 -7.30 -16.61 19.80
N GLU A 32 -8.59 -16.79 19.93
CA GLU A 32 -9.59 -16.07 19.12
C GLU A 32 -9.67 -14.59 19.50
N SER A 33 -9.65 -14.27 20.79
CA SER A 33 -9.60 -12.89 21.27
C SER A 33 -8.34 -12.16 20.79
N ARG A 34 -7.18 -12.83 20.79
CA ARG A 34 -5.94 -12.29 20.24
C ARG A 34 -5.99 -12.10 18.72
N LYS A 35 -6.57 -13.05 17.99
CA LYS A 35 -6.78 -12.92 16.52
C LYS A 35 -7.72 -11.77 16.19
N LYS A 36 -8.81 -11.63 16.95
CA LYS A 36 -9.76 -10.53 16.79
C LYS A 36 -9.10 -9.18 17.09
N ALA A 37 -8.37 -9.07 18.20
CA ALA A 37 -7.63 -7.85 18.55
C ALA A 37 -6.55 -7.50 17.52
N GLN A 38 -5.84 -8.50 16.96
CA GLN A 38 -4.88 -8.29 15.89
C GLN A 38 -5.55 -7.88 14.58
N ALA A 39 -6.71 -8.45 14.25
CA ALA A 39 -7.49 -8.07 13.08
C ALA A 39 -8.06 -6.65 13.22
N GLU A 40 -8.58 -6.29 14.39
CA GLU A 40 -9.04 -4.92 14.68
C GLU A 40 -7.88 -3.91 14.68
N ALA A 41 -6.73 -4.26 15.25
CA ALA A 41 -5.54 -3.42 15.21
C ALA A 41 -4.99 -3.28 13.79
N ALA A 42 -5.05 -4.34 12.98
CA ALA A 42 -4.69 -4.29 11.56
C ALA A 42 -5.69 -3.47 10.74
N ALA A 43 -6.99 -3.62 10.99
CA ALA A 43 -8.04 -2.81 10.37
C ALA A 43 -7.93 -1.34 10.76
N ARG A 44 -7.64 -1.04 12.05
CA ARG A 44 -7.40 0.31 12.52
C ARG A 44 -6.12 0.92 11.92
N ARG A 45 -5.05 0.13 11.77
CA ARG A 45 -3.83 0.54 11.07
C ARG A 45 -4.05 0.74 9.57
N LEU A 46 -4.94 -0.03 8.94
CA LEU A 46 -5.35 0.17 7.55
C LEU A 46 -6.21 1.43 7.40
N ALA A 47 -7.14 1.69 8.32
CA ALA A 47 -7.95 2.90 8.35
C ALA A 47 -7.12 4.17 8.67
N GLU A 48 -6.13 4.06 9.56
CA GLU A 48 -5.19 5.13 9.89
C GLU A 48 -4.16 5.36 8.76
N LYS A 49 -4.03 4.38 7.85
CA LYS A 49 -3.17 4.39 6.67
C LYS A 49 -3.82 5.01 5.43
N GLU A 50 -5.10 5.31 5.47
CA GLU A 50 -5.75 6.21 4.53
C GLU A 50 -5.25 7.63 4.83
N GLU A 51 -4.07 7.94 4.31
CA GLU A 51 -3.58 9.31 4.25
C GLU A 51 -4.69 10.15 3.62
N ARG A 52 -5.23 11.09 4.39
CA ARG A 52 -6.31 11.95 3.90
C ARG A 52 -5.82 12.64 2.62
N PRO A 53 -6.55 12.52 1.51
CA PRO A 53 -6.15 13.21 0.29
C PRO A 53 -6.03 14.72 0.58
N VAL A 54 -5.03 15.34 0.01
CA VAL A 54 -4.86 16.80 0.09
C VAL A 54 -6.11 17.45 -0.48
N LYS A 55 -6.62 18.45 0.21
CA LYS A 55 -7.81 19.17 -0.26
C LYS A 55 -7.54 19.75 -1.65
N PRO A 56 -8.45 19.60 -2.63
CA PRO A 56 -8.29 20.11 -3.98
C PRO A 56 -7.92 21.61 -4.03
N GLU A 57 -8.44 22.38 -3.10
CA GLU A 57 -8.15 23.82 -2.96
C GLU A 57 -6.66 24.09 -2.68
N LEU A 58 -5.99 23.25 -1.89
CA LEU A 58 -4.55 23.38 -1.61
C LEU A 58 -3.72 23.11 -2.85
N ILE A 59 -4.13 22.16 -3.67
CA ILE A 59 -3.43 21.85 -4.93
C ILE A 59 -3.54 23.03 -5.90
N ARG A 60 -4.74 23.63 -6.01
CA ARG A 60 -4.97 24.78 -6.90
C ARG A 60 -4.28 26.07 -6.43
N SER A 61 -4.11 26.23 -5.12
CA SER A 61 -3.49 27.43 -4.51
C SER A 61 -1.98 27.31 -4.29
N ALA A 62 -1.36 26.19 -4.67
CA ALA A 62 0.05 25.95 -4.47
C ALA A 62 0.93 27.00 -5.17
N LYS A 63 1.86 27.56 -4.42
CA LYS A 63 2.82 28.51 -4.95
C LYS A 63 3.94 27.80 -5.71
N PRO A 64 4.49 28.38 -6.76
CA PRO A 64 5.68 27.84 -7.42
C PRO A 64 6.82 27.64 -6.41
N GLY A 65 7.34 26.40 -6.34
CA GLY A 65 8.41 26.02 -5.40
C GLY A 65 7.96 25.46 -4.06
N GLU A 66 6.67 25.47 -3.76
CA GLU A 66 6.11 24.78 -2.59
C GLU A 66 6.06 23.27 -2.84
N THR A 67 6.42 22.47 -1.84
CA THR A 67 6.30 21.01 -1.91
C THR A 67 4.95 20.60 -1.36
N LEU A 68 4.16 19.91 -2.18
CA LEU A 68 2.84 19.41 -1.82
C LEU A 68 2.92 17.95 -1.36
N ASP A 69 2.29 17.65 -0.24
CA ASP A 69 2.07 16.27 0.19
C ASP A 69 0.87 15.70 -0.58
N VAL A 70 1.10 14.77 -1.49
CA VAL A 70 0.09 14.19 -2.39
C VAL A 70 -0.02 12.70 -2.12
N THR A 71 -1.24 12.18 -2.18
CA THR A 71 -1.52 10.75 -2.09
C THR A 71 -1.91 10.20 -3.46
N PHE A 72 -1.91 8.87 -3.64
CA PHE A 72 -2.44 8.26 -4.85
C PHE A 72 -3.93 8.55 -5.08
N ASP A 73 -4.69 8.85 -4.01
CA ASP A 73 -6.09 9.25 -4.13
C ASP A 73 -6.27 10.65 -4.76
N ASN A 74 -5.28 11.54 -4.61
CA ASN A 74 -5.28 12.85 -5.26
C ASN A 74 -5.01 12.80 -6.78
N ILE A 75 -4.38 11.73 -7.24
CA ILE A 75 -4.05 11.51 -8.65
C ILE A 75 -4.90 10.43 -9.31
N LYS A 76 -5.94 9.96 -8.59
CA LYS A 76 -6.94 9.05 -9.12
C LYS A 76 -7.99 9.80 -9.92
N PHE A 77 -8.44 9.22 -11.02
CA PHE A 77 -9.54 9.70 -11.85
C PHE A 77 -10.42 8.54 -12.30
N ASP A 78 -11.63 8.86 -12.74
CA ASP A 78 -12.56 7.84 -13.19
C ASP A 78 -12.18 7.33 -14.57
N MET A 79 -11.98 6.02 -14.65
CA MET A 79 -11.65 5.33 -15.88
C MET A 79 -12.24 3.91 -15.84
N GLU A 80 -13.03 3.56 -16.84
CA GLU A 80 -13.56 2.21 -17.00
C GLU A 80 -12.45 1.24 -17.41
N LYS A 81 -12.52 0.00 -16.90
CA LYS A 81 -11.56 -1.05 -17.27
C LYS A 81 -11.61 -1.33 -18.78
N GLY A 82 -10.45 -1.31 -19.40
CA GLY A 82 -10.32 -1.56 -20.84
C GLY A 82 -10.51 -0.33 -21.73
N THR A 83 -10.87 0.82 -21.17
CA THR A 83 -10.91 2.08 -21.90
C THR A 83 -9.50 2.59 -22.17
N ARG A 84 -9.30 3.21 -23.33
CA ARG A 84 -8.04 3.90 -23.64
C ARG A 84 -7.98 5.20 -22.84
N PHE A 85 -6.83 5.50 -22.26
CA PHE A 85 -6.60 6.77 -21.60
C PHE A 85 -6.68 7.93 -22.58
N GLU A 86 -7.43 8.95 -22.22
CA GLU A 86 -7.51 10.25 -22.87
C GLU A 86 -7.22 11.33 -21.84
N ARG A 87 -6.51 12.38 -22.26
CA ARG A 87 -6.06 13.43 -21.33
C ARG A 87 -7.21 14.18 -20.67
N GLU A 88 -8.33 14.26 -21.35
CA GLU A 88 -9.58 14.88 -20.90
C GLU A 88 -10.20 14.19 -19.68
N MET A 89 -9.79 12.95 -19.39
CA MET A 89 -10.21 12.21 -18.18
C MET A 89 -9.53 12.77 -16.90
N LEU A 90 -8.44 13.54 -17.05
CA LEU A 90 -7.75 14.11 -15.89
C LEU A 90 -8.57 15.25 -15.29
N THR A 91 -8.66 15.27 -13.97
CA THR A 91 -9.31 16.37 -13.26
C THR A 91 -8.43 17.63 -13.25
N PRO A 92 -9.02 18.82 -13.11
CA PRO A 92 -8.25 20.08 -13.02
C PRO A 92 -7.19 20.08 -11.90
N GLU A 93 -7.47 19.36 -10.80
CA GLU A 93 -6.54 19.20 -9.68
C GLU A 93 -5.30 18.41 -10.10
N ILE A 94 -5.48 17.32 -10.84
CA ILE A 94 -4.38 16.50 -11.37
C ILE A 94 -3.56 17.32 -12.38
N GLU A 95 -4.23 18.06 -13.26
CA GLU A 95 -3.56 18.96 -14.21
C GLU A 95 -2.73 20.03 -13.49
N ALA A 96 -3.19 20.58 -12.38
CA ALA A 96 -2.49 21.57 -11.59
C ALA A 96 -1.20 21.02 -10.93
N LEU A 97 -1.08 19.72 -10.74
CA LEU A 97 0.13 19.09 -10.23
C LEU A 97 1.27 19.04 -11.26
N HIS A 98 0.99 19.28 -12.54
CA HIS A 98 2.00 19.25 -13.59
C HIS A 98 3.12 20.26 -13.34
N GLY A 99 4.36 19.78 -13.20
CA GLY A 99 5.54 20.62 -12.93
C GLY A 99 5.72 21.03 -11.47
N GLN A 100 4.80 20.69 -10.58
CA GLN A 100 4.93 20.96 -9.16
C GLN A 100 5.89 19.97 -8.49
N THR A 101 6.48 20.38 -7.37
CA THR A 101 7.24 19.48 -6.49
C THR A 101 6.26 18.84 -5.52
N ILE A 102 6.18 17.51 -5.54
CA ILE A 102 5.29 16.77 -4.67
C ILE A 102 6.05 15.76 -3.82
N ARG A 103 5.49 15.40 -2.68
CA ARG A 103 5.82 14.20 -1.91
C ARG A 103 4.72 13.18 -2.13
N LEU A 104 5.12 11.98 -2.50
CA LEU A 104 4.21 10.86 -2.68
C LEU A 104 4.73 9.67 -1.90
N ARG A 105 3.85 9.01 -1.17
CA ARG A 105 4.16 7.79 -0.43
C ARG A 105 3.62 6.56 -1.15
N GLY A 106 4.44 5.51 -1.25
CA GLY A 106 4.06 4.28 -1.91
C GLY A 106 5.15 3.22 -1.84
N PHE A 107 5.12 2.27 -2.74
CA PHE A 107 6.03 1.13 -2.79
C PHE A 107 6.88 1.16 -4.05
N ILE A 108 8.14 0.78 -3.92
CA ILE A 108 9.03 0.57 -5.07
C ILE A 108 8.69 -0.79 -5.67
N LYS A 109 8.30 -0.84 -6.95
CA LYS A 109 8.10 -2.12 -7.62
C LYS A 109 9.47 -2.74 -7.94
N PRO A 110 9.72 -3.98 -7.53
CA PRO A 110 10.99 -4.62 -7.80
C PRO A 110 11.19 -4.85 -9.29
N GLY A 111 12.40 -4.54 -9.78
CA GLY A 111 12.87 -4.87 -11.12
C GLY A 111 14.02 -5.87 -11.04
N ALA A 112 14.76 -6.03 -12.14
CA ALA A 112 15.94 -6.89 -12.19
C ALA A 112 17.06 -6.43 -11.22
N ARG A 113 17.12 -5.15 -10.90
CA ARG A 113 18.05 -4.59 -9.93
C ARG A 113 17.31 -4.21 -8.66
N GLN A 114 17.96 -4.41 -7.51
CA GLN A 114 17.42 -4.07 -6.20
C GLN A 114 18.23 -2.98 -5.49
N LYS A 115 19.45 -2.69 -5.95
CA LYS A 115 20.33 -1.67 -5.38
C LYS A 115 20.69 -0.59 -6.39
N GLY A 116 20.90 0.62 -5.90
CA GLY A 116 21.31 1.75 -6.72
C GLY A 116 20.28 2.11 -7.80
N LEU A 117 19.01 2.06 -7.48
CA LEU A 117 17.91 2.32 -8.40
C LEU A 117 17.87 3.80 -8.75
N LYS A 118 18.11 4.12 -10.01
CA LYS A 118 17.99 5.46 -10.59
C LYS A 118 16.63 5.68 -11.26
N LYS A 119 15.98 4.59 -11.69
CA LYS A 119 14.64 4.62 -12.29
C LYS A 119 13.88 3.38 -11.85
N PHE A 120 12.63 3.54 -11.48
CA PHE A 120 11.74 2.46 -11.07
C PHE A 120 10.27 2.86 -11.23
N VAL A 121 9.41 1.87 -11.15
CA VAL A 121 7.96 2.07 -11.04
C VAL A 121 7.60 2.19 -9.56
N PHE A 122 6.87 3.22 -9.23
CA PHE A 122 6.38 3.51 -7.89
C PHE A 122 4.88 3.30 -7.87
N VAL A 123 4.39 2.51 -6.93
CA VAL A 123 3.00 2.02 -6.93
C VAL A 123 2.31 2.33 -5.61
N ARG A 124 0.99 2.41 -5.69
CA ARG A 124 0.11 2.59 -4.53
C ARG A 124 0.20 1.42 -3.57
N ASP A 125 0.11 0.20 -4.09
CA ASP A 125 0.10 -1.05 -3.34
C ASP A 125 1.13 -2.03 -3.93
N ASP A 126 1.81 -2.78 -3.07
CA ASP A 126 2.79 -3.80 -3.46
C ASP A 126 2.14 -5.07 -4.03
N LYS A 127 0.84 -5.27 -3.76
CA LYS A 127 0.07 -6.44 -4.20
C LYS A 127 -0.52 -6.30 -5.61
N GLU A 128 -0.68 -5.06 -6.09
CA GLU A 128 -1.21 -4.80 -7.44
C GLU A 128 -0.09 -4.70 -8.47
N CYS A 129 -0.26 -5.39 -9.59
CA CYS A 129 0.68 -5.36 -10.70
C CYS A 129 0.25 -4.29 -11.71
N CYS A 130 1.03 -3.20 -11.84
CA CYS A 130 0.76 -2.12 -12.79
C CYS A 130 0.80 -2.57 -14.25
N PHE A 131 1.37 -3.75 -14.55
CA PHE A 131 1.53 -4.29 -15.89
C PHE A 131 0.68 -5.55 -16.12
N GLY A 132 -0.37 -5.76 -15.31
CA GLY A 132 -1.26 -6.91 -15.39
C GLY A 132 -2.74 -6.52 -15.37
N PRO A 133 -3.65 -7.45 -15.65
CA PRO A 133 -5.08 -7.20 -15.61
C PRO A 133 -5.54 -6.95 -14.17
N GLY A 134 -5.54 -5.71 -13.73
CA GLY A 134 -6.02 -5.34 -12.39
C GLY A 134 -5.56 -4.01 -11.85
N ALA A 135 -4.36 -3.54 -12.19
CA ALA A 135 -3.90 -2.22 -11.75
C ALA A 135 -4.38 -1.12 -12.70
N ALA A 136 -4.86 -0.04 -12.12
CA ALA A 136 -5.19 1.14 -12.90
C ALA A 136 -3.90 1.92 -13.26
N ILE A 137 -3.89 2.57 -14.42
CA ILE A 137 -2.72 3.34 -14.89
C ILE A 137 -2.39 4.54 -13.99
N PHE A 138 -3.34 4.99 -13.17
CA PHE A 138 -3.13 6.05 -12.18
C PHE A 138 -2.54 5.55 -10.85
N ASP A 139 -2.47 4.24 -10.62
CA ASP A 139 -1.86 3.65 -9.42
C ASP A 139 -0.35 3.45 -9.56
N CYS A 140 0.24 3.94 -10.66
CA CYS A 140 1.69 3.87 -10.87
C CYS A 140 2.28 5.19 -11.36
N VAL A 141 3.50 5.47 -10.87
CA VAL A 141 4.31 6.63 -11.23
C VAL A 141 5.71 6.16 -11.65
N LEU A 142 6.18 6.58 -12.82
CA LEU A 142 7.56 6.34 -13.23
C LEU A 142 8.48 7.35 -12.54
N VAL A 143 9.27 6.88 -11.57
CA VAL A 143 10.19 7.71 -10.82
C VAL A 143 11.58 7.65 -11.45
N GLN A 144 12.18 8.81 -11.65
CA GLN A 144 13.59 9.00 -11.93
C GLN A 144 14.21 9.74 -10.75
N MET A 145 15.11 9.08 -10.04
CA MET A 145 15.83 9.66 -8.92
C MET A 145 16.81 10.75 -9.40
N GLU A 146 17.16 11.64 -8.50
CA GLU A 146 18.27 12.55 -8.73
C GLU A 146 19.57 11.77 -8.95
N LYS A 147 20.46 12.30 -9.79
CA LYS A 147 21.63 11.59 -10.32
C LYS A 147 22.54 11.05 -9.21
N GLU A 148 22.75 11.84 -8.16
CA GLU A 148 23.65 11.52 -7.06
C GLU A 148 22.95 10.82 -5.88
N HIS A 149 21.60 10.64 -5.95
CA HIS A 149 20.79 10.06 -4.87
C HIS A 149 19.97 8.85 -5.34
N PRO A 150 20.62 7.76 -5.80
CA PRO A 150 19.91 6.52 -6.08
C PRO A 150 19.31 5.94 -4.80
N THR A 151 18.30 5.09 -4.93
CA THR A 151 17.69 4.41 -3.79
C THR A 151 17.80 2.89 -3.93
N ASP A 152 17.59 2.18 -2.84
CA ASP A 152 17.53 0.72 -2.84
C ASP A 152 16.08 0.25 -2.70
N PHE A 153 15.81 -0.93 -3.23
CA PHE A 153 14.53 -1.60 -3.06
C PHE A 153 14.25 -1.89 -1.59
N THR A 154 13.00 -1.75 -1.20
CA THR A 154 12.50 -2.12 0.11
C THR A 154 11.06 -2.61 -0.01
N VAL A 155 10.69 -3.56 0.84
CA VAL A 155 9.31 -4.05 0.98
C VAL A 155 8.42 -3.09 1.78
N ARG A 156 9.01 -2.08 2.41
CA ARG A 156 8.27 -1.07 3.17
C ARG A 156 7.91 0.10 2.27
N PRO A 157 6.77 0.79 2.52
CA PRO A 157 6.46 2.01 1.80
C PRO A 157 7.52 3.08 2.09
N VAL A 158 7.83 3.86 1.08
CA VAL A 158 8.78 4.99 1.15
C VAL A 158 8.10 6.25 0.66
N THR A 159 8.62 7.40 1.06
CA THR A 159 8.19 8.69 0.54
C THR A 159 9.23 9.20 -0.44
N ILE A 160 8.79 9.58 -1.64
CA ILE A 160 9.64 10.20 -2.65
C ILE A 160 9.16 11.63 -2.89
N GLU A 161 10.07 12.57 -2.82
CA GLU A 161 9.86 13.97 -3.18
C GLU A 161 10.50 14.24 -4.55
N GLY A 162 9.78 14.92 -5.45
CA GLY A 162 10.31 15.23 -6.77
C GLY A 162 9.32 16.01 -7.63
N LYS A 163 9.76 16.47 -8.81
CA LYS A 163 8.90 17.14 -9.77
C LYS A 163 7.98 16.17 -10.49
N PHE A 164 6.69 16.44 -10.41
CA PHE A 164 5.63 15.62 -11.00
C PHE A 164 5.27 16.09 -12.40
N TYR A 165 5.08 15.14 -13.32
CA TYR A 165 4.76 15.42 -14.71
C TYR A 165 3.69 14.47 -15.23
N LEU A 166 2.72 15.04 -15.92
CA LEU A 166 1.74 14.32 -16.73
C LEU A 166 2.37 14.00 -18.08
N LYS A 167 2.87 12.80 -18.26
CA LYS A 167 3.51 12.36 -19.50
C LYS A 167 3.33 10.86 -19.70
N GLU A 168 2.63 10.51 -20.75
CA GLU A 168 2.43 9.12 -21.16
C GLU A 168 3.75 8.36 -21.35
N TYR A 169 3.72 7.13 -20.95
CA TYR A 169 4.76 6.16 -21.25
C TYR A 169 4.12 4.96 -21.96
N LYS A 170 4.49 4.76 -23.21
CA LYS A 170 4.03 3.62 -24.01
C LYS A 170 4.99 2.46 -23.84
N GLY A 171 4.42 1.29 -23.60
CA GLY A 171 5.14 0.03 -23.55
C GLY A 171 5.54 -0.46 -24.93
N PRO A 172 6.30 -1.57 -24.99
CA PRO A 172 6.69 -2.21 -26.26
C PRO A 172 5.50 -2.70 -27.08
N ASP A 173 4.37 -2.95 -26.44
CA ASP A 173 3.09 -3.38 -27.00
C ASP A 173 2.26 -2.20 -27.56
N GLY A 174 2.78 -0.97 -27.49
CA GLY A 174 2.09 0.26 -27.91
C GLY A 174 1.05 0.77 -26.93
N ASN A 175 0.74 0.03 -25.87
CA ASN A 175 -0.20 0.44 -24.84
C ASN A 175 0.42 1.48 -23.90
N ILE A 176 -0.43 2.33 -23.29
CA ILE A 176 0.01 3.27 -22.26
C ILE A 176 0.16 2.50 -20.95
N TRP A 177 1.41 2.43 -20.46
CA TRP A 177 1.73 1.73 -19.21
C TRP A 177 1.74 2.65 -18.00
N ALA A 178 1.98 3.94 -18.20
CA ALA A 178 1.91 4.95 -17.15
C ALA A 178 1.66 6.32 -17.75
N ILE A 179 1.00 7.18 -17.00
CA ILE A 179 0.71 8.57 -17.37
C ILE A 179 1.41 9.57 -16.49
N TYR A 180 1.96 9.10 -15.37
CA TYR A 180 2.64 9.92 -14.38
C TYR A 180 4.14 9.65 -14.36
N ARG A 181 4.90 10.73 -14.27
CA ARG A 181 6.36 10.69 -14.08
C ARG A 181 6.78 11.62 -12.96
N MET A 182 7.75 11.18 -12.19
CA MET A 182 8.44 12.02 -11.22
C MET A 182 9.91 12.09 -11.58
N LYS A 183 10.48 13.32 -11.63
CA LYS A 183 11.89 13.55 -11.89
C LYS A 183 12.56 14.19 -10.69
N ASN A 184 13.90 14.03 -10.63
CA ASN A 184 14.73 14.52 -9.52
C ASN A 184 14.19 14.02 -8.17
N GLY A 185 13.87 12.72 -8.12
CA GLY A 185 13.32 12.07 -6.93
C GLY A 185 14.36 12.01 -5.83
N LEU A 186 13.94 12.37 -4.62
CA LEU A 186 14.70 12.22 -3.38
C LEU A 186 13.87 11.38 -2.41
N ARG A 187 14.47 10.34 -1.86
CA ARG A 187 13.84 9.55 -0.80
C ARG A 187 13.94 10.30 0.53
N LYS A 188 12.82 10.43 1.22
CA LYS A 188 12.70 11.05 2.55
C LYS A 188 12.57 10.01 3.66
#